data_20e929368af228b9c50a3c1e7e478fce
#
_entry.id   20e929368af228b9c50a3c1e7e478fce
#
_cell.length_a   1.000
_cell.length_b   1.000
_cell.length_c   1.000
_cell.angle_alpha   90.00
_cell.angle_beta   90.00
_cell.angle_gamma   90.00
#
_symmetry.space_group_name_H-M   'P 1'
#
loop_
_entity.id
_entity.type
_entity.pdbx_description
1 polymer ?
#
loop_
_entity_poly.entity_id
_entity_poly.type
_entity_poly.pdbx_seq_one_letter_code
_entity_poly.pdbx_strand_id
1 'polypeptide(L)'
;MKFLDQVKIYIKAGNGGDGSPSFRREKFIEFGGPDGGDGGKGGSVILKAEQNLNTLIDFRYQQHHKAERGENGSGQNRTGKGGEDLILKVPLGTQVFEEDNKTLLYDFTKIGEKFIVASGGKGGLGNTRFKSSTNRAPRKYTKGMVGEEFTIWLQLKTIADIGIIGLPNAGKSSLLAAITNANPKIANYQFTTLNPNLGVASYDDKEVTLADIPGLIEGAHEGTGLGTKFLKHIERCKSLLHLICLLYTSPSPRDKTV
;
A
#
# COMPACT_ATOMS: atom_id res chain seq x y z
N MET A 1 14.88 4.18 13.65
CA MET A 1 13.64 4.12 12.83
C MET A 1 12.50 3.54 13.65
N LYS A 2 11.28 4.03 13.51
CA LYS A 2 10.09 3.40 14.10
C LYS A 2 9.44 2.56 12.99
N PHE A 3 9.37 1.24 13.15
CA PHE A 3 8.60 0.40 12.23
C PHE A 3 7.12 0.52 12.55
N LEU A 4 6.32 0.68 11.53
CA LEU A 4 4.86 0.70 11.63
C LEU A 4 4.29 -0.31 10.64
N ASP A 5 3.62 -1.34 11.18
CA ASP A 5 3.13 -2.47 10.39
C ASP A 5 1.63 -2.37 10.10
N GLN A 6 0.94 -1.48 10.80
CA GLN A 6 -0.49 -1.30 10.62
C GLN A 6 -0.86 0.17 10.77
N VAL A 7 -1.63 0.68 9.81
CA VAL A 7 -2.07 2.08 9.81
C VAL A 7 -3.45 2.20 9.20
N LYS A 8 -4.29 3.06 9.80
CA LYS A 8 -5.60 3.45 9.27
C LYS A 8 -5.44 4.72 8.45
N ILE A 9 -5.92 4.73 7.20
CA ILE A 9 -5.88 5.90 6.33
C ILE A 9 -7.25 6.19 5.75
N TYR A 10 -7.52 7.48 5.52
CA TYR A 10 -8.70 7.96 4.82
C TYR A 10 -8.32 8.35 3.39
N ILE A 11 -9.08 7.83 2.44
CA ILE A 11 -8.85 8.00 1.01
C ILE A 11 -10.08 8.65 0.39
N LYS A 12 -9.88 9.66 -0.43
CA LYS A 12 -10.93 10.32 -1.21
C LYS A 12 -10.47 10.49 -2.64
N ALA A 13 -11.19 9.88 -3.58
CA ALA A 13 -11.00 10.14 -4.99
C ALA A 13 -11.53 11.51 -5.39
N GLY A 14 -11.04 12.04 -6.48
CA GLY A 14 -11.46 13.33 -7.02
C GLY A 14 -12.91 13.29 -7.53
N ASN A 15 -13.66 14.35 -7.27
CA ASN A 15 -14.97 14.52 -7.87
C ASN A 15 -14.83 14.84 -9.36
N GLY A 16 -15.77 14.43 -10.18
CA GLY A 16 -15.87 14.91 -11.56
C GLY A 16 -16.16 16.40 -11.62
N GLY A 17 -15.70 17.07 -12.67
CA GLY A 17 -16.07 18.44 -13.00
C GLY A 17 -17.51 18.51 -13.54
N ASP A 18 -18.15 19.64 -13.37
CA ASP A 18 -19.50 19.86 -13.87
C ASP A 18 -19.48 20.13 -15.38
N GLY A 19 -20.51 19.69 -16.10
CA GLY A 19 -20.73 20.11 -17.48
C GLY A 19 -21.13 21.59 -17.57
N SER A 20 -20.93 22.21 -18.72
CA SER A 20 -21.23 23.63 -18.93
C SER A 20 -22.58 23.82 -19.63
N PRO A 21 -23.44 24.77 -19.18
CA PRO A 21 -24.65 25.19 -19.87
C PRO A 21 -24.42 26.36 -20.85
N SER A 22 -23.24 26.49 -21.43
CA SER A 22 -22.83 27.61 -22.25
C SER A 22 -23.50 27.64 -23.61
N PHE A 23 -23.67 28.86 -24.14
CA PHE A 23 -24.16 29.11 -25.50
C PHE A 23 -23.17 30.00 -26.24
N ARG A 24 -22.96 29.71 -27.51
CA ARG A 24 -22.07 30.46 -28.39
C ARG A 24 -22.51 31.92 -28.47
N ARG A 25 -21.63 32.83 -28.20
CA ARG A 25 -21.82 34.27 -28.34
C ARG A 25 -20.68 34.88 -29.13
N GLU A 26 -21.01 35.31 -30.33
CA GLU A 26 -20.01 35.94 -31.21
C GLU A 26 -20.64 37.23 -31.82
N LYS A 27 -19.77 38.12 -32.28
CA LYS A 27 -20.20 39.33 -32.98
C LYS A 27 -21.00 38.93 -34.21
N PHE A 28 -22.17 39.50 -34.42
CA PHE A 28 -23.13 39.19 -35.48
C PHE A 28 -23.85 37.82 -35.40
N ILE A 29 -23.71 37.08 -34.32
CA ILE A 29 -24.51 35.88 -34.05
C ILE A 29 -25.38 36.11 -32.84
N GLU A 30 -26.66 36.48 -33.11
CA GLU A 30 -27.62 36.83 -32.07
C GLU A 30 -28.08 35.58 -31.28
N PHE A 31 -28.28 34.47 -31.98
CA PHE A 31 -28.76 33.21 -31.41
C PHE A 31 -27.78 32.09 -31.71
N GLY A 32 -26.67 32.01 -30.94
CA GLY A 32 -25.74 30.91 -30.97
C GLY A 32 -26.33 29.63 -30.37
N GLY A 33 -26.01 28.46 -30.94
CA GLY A 33 -26.41 27.16 -30.36
C GLY A 33 -25.68 26.82 -29.04
N PRO A 34 -26.07 25.71 -28.39
CA PRO A 34 -25.38 25.22 -27.21
C PRO A 34 -23.95 24.86 -27.57
N ASP A 35 -23.01 25.32 -26.75
CA ASP A 35 -21.56 25.08 -26.92
C ASP A 35 -20.86 24.69 -25.64
N GLY A 36 -21.63 24.28 -24.61
CA GLY A 36 -21.07 23.85 -23.36
C GLY A 36 -20.40 22.48 -23.47
N GLY A 37 -19.13 22.43 -23.06
CA GLY A 37 -18.33 21.20 -23.00
C GLY A 37 -18.63 20.37 -21.75
N ASP A 38 -18.13 19.13 -21.76
CA ASP A 38 -18.27 18.19 -20.64
C ASP A 38 -17.25 18.53 -19.51
N GLY A 39 -17.56 18.17 -18.29
CA GLY A 39 -16.60 18.21 -17.18
C GLY A 39 -15.55 17.08 -17.27
N GLY A 40 -14.38 17.33 -16.73
CA GLY A 40 -13.32 16.33 -16.62
C GLY A 40 -13.64 15.24 -15.58
N LYS A 41 -13.09 14.04 -15.76
CA LYS A 41 -13.15 12.97 -14.75
C LYS A 41 -12.29 13.35 -13.54
N GLY A 42 -12.70 13.02 -12.33
CA GLY A 42 -11.84 13.12 -11.13
C GLY A 42 -10.74 12.07 -11.14
N GLY A 43 -9.62 12.37 -10.49
CA GLY A 43 -8.51 11.44 -10.29
C GLY A 43 -8.88 10.29 -9.35
N SER A 44 -8.36 9.11 -9.61
CA SER A 44 -8.51 7.92 -8.76
C SER A 44 -7.38 7.85 -7.73
N VAL A 45 -7.58 7.10 -6.63
CA VAL A 45 -6.52 6.78 -5.68
C VAL A 45 -6.05 5.35 -5.93
N ILE A 46 -4.76 5.20 -6.20
CA ILE A 46 -4.14 3.95 -6.61
C ILE A 46 -3.02 3.62 -5.62
N LEU A 47 -3.07 2.44 -5.02
CA LEU A 47 -1.94 1.87 -4.29
C LEU A 47 -1.02 1.15 -5.28
N LYS A 48 0.30 1.31 -5.11
CA LYS A 48 1.32 0.66 -5.95
C LYS A 48 2.41 0.06 -5.07
N ALA A 49 2.70 -1.25 -5.25
CA ALA A 49 3.79 -1.91 -4.55
C ALA A 49 5.16 -1.47 -5.11
N GLU A 50 6.07 -1.04 -4.22
CA GLU A 50 7.45 -0.70 -4.55
C GLU A 50 8.45 -1.53 -3.73
N GLN A 51 9.60 -1.83 -4.33
CA GLN A 51 10.62 -2.70 -3.72
C GLN A 51 11.40 -2.02 -2.60
N ASN A 52 11.61 -0.71 -2.70
CA ASN A 52 12.52 0.05 -1.82
C ASN A 52 11.84 0.56 -0.54
N LEU A 53 10.61 0.11 -0.25
CA LEU A 53 9.88 0.48 0.94
C LEU A 53 9.78 -0.71 1.90
N ASN A 54 10.12 -0.47 3.18
CA ASN A 54 10.10 -1.50 4.21
C ASN A 54 9.18 -1.14 5.40
N THR A 55 8.46 -0.02 5.32
CA THR A 55 7.60 0.45 6.43
C THR A 55 6.44 1.28 5.91
N LEU A 56 5.35 1.31 6.69
CA LEU A 56 4.18 2.16 6.46
C LEU A 56 4.24 3.49 7.24
N ILE A 57 5.42 3.89 7.72
CA ILE A 57 5.56 5.03 8.64
C ILE A 57 5.06 6.35 8.06
N ASP A 58 5.21 6.57 6.76
CA ASP A 58 4.79 7.79 6.07
C ASP A 58 3.28 8.01 6.19
N PHE A 59 2.51 6.93 6.13
CA PHE A 59 1.06 6.95 6.28
C PHE A 59 0.60 7.29 7.70
N ARG A 60 1.45 7.16 8.70
CA ARG A 60 1.17 7.61 10.06
C ARG A 60 1.18 9.14 10.18
N TYR A 61 2.09 9.77 9.46
CA TYR A 61 2.20 11.23 9.48
C TYR A 61 1.14 11.88 8.58
N GLN A 62 0.85 11.26 7.45
CA GLN A 62 -0.19 11.70 6.54
C GLN A 62 -1.27 10.61 6.41
N GLN A 63 -2.38 10.79 7.13
CA GLN A 63 -3.47 9.83 7.16
C GLN A 63 -4.58 10.13 6.15
N HIS A 64 -4.62 11.35 5.59
CA HIS A 64 -5.64 11.78 4.65
C HIS A 64 -5.05 11.96 3.26
N HIS A 65 -5.58 11.20 2.30
CA HIS A 65 -5.12 11.22 0.92
C HIS A 65 -6.29 11.57 0.00
N LYS A 66 -6.13 12.65 -0.78
CA LYS A 66 -7.16 13.13 -1.69
C LYS A 66 -6.58 13.25 -3.10
N ALA A 67 -7.25 12.65 -4.08
CA ALA A 67 -6.94 12.83 -5.50
C ALA A 67 -7.58 14.13 -6.03
N GLU A 68 -7.10 14.59 -7.16
CA GLU A 68 -7.48 15.83 -7.77
C GLU A 68 -8.89 15.78 -8.36
N ARG A 69 -9.63 16.89 -8.25
CA ARG A 69 -10.94 17.03 -8.87
C ARG A 69 -10.79 17.28 -10.38
N GLY A 70 -11.69 16.75 -11.19
CA GLY A 70 -11.82 17.13 -12.59
C GLY A 70 -12.28 18.57 -12.76
N GLU A 71 -11.74 19.26 -13.76
CA GLU A 71 -12.13 20.61 -14.11
C GLU A 71 -13.54 20.64 -14.71
N ASN A 72 -14.23 21.76 -14.49
CA ASN A 72 -15.54 21.96 -15.09
C ASN A 72 -15.41 22.18 -16.62
N GLY A 73 -16.38 21.75 -17.37
CA GLY A 73 -16.51 22.10 -18.77
C GLY A 73 -16.71 23.60 -18.97
N SER A 74 -16.33 24.09 -20.14
CA SER A 74 -16.46 25.51 -20.47
C SER A 74 -17.13 25.70 -21.87
N GLY A 75 -17.36 26.95 -22.26
CA GLY A 75 -17.86 27.27 -23.60
C GLY A 75 -16.94 26.84 -24.73
N GLN A 76 -17.38 26.95 -25.95
CA GLN A 76 -16.66 26.53 -27.15
C GLN A 76 -16.38 25.00 -27.20
N ASN A 77 -17.27 24.21 -26.62
CA ASN A 77 -17.17 22.74 -26.50
C ASN A 77 -15.90 22.27 -25.79
N ARG A 78 -15.30 23.11 -24.93
CA ARG A 78 -14.07 22.72 -24.20
C ARG A 78 -14.42 21.79 -23.06
N THR A 79 -13.96 20.56 -23.15
CA THR A 79 -14.02 19.58 -22.06
C THR A 79 -13.02 19.97 -20.96
N GLY A 80 -13.45 19.93 -19.71
CA GLY A 80 -12.56 20.14 -18.56
C GLY A 80 -11.45 19.08 -18.50
N LYS A 81 -10.26 19.49 -18.02
CA LYS A 81 -9.13 18.55 -17.80
C LYS A 81 -9.54 17.50 -16.74
N GLY A 82 -9.14 16.24 -16.95
CA GLY A 82 -9.25 15.21 -15.89
C GLY A 82 -8.32 15.51 -14.73
N GLY A 83 -8.77 15.25 -13.51
CA GLY A 83 -7.92 15.30 -12.32
C GLY A 83 -6.84 14.22 -12.38
N GLU A 84 -5.68 14.50 -11.83
CA GLU A 84 -4.57 13.56 -11.79
C GLU A 84 -4.83 12.44 -10.75
N ASP A 85 -4.43 11.21 -11.12
CA ASP A 85 -4.53 10.06 -10.21
C ASP A 85 -3.48 10.20 -9.11
N LEU A 86 -3.89 9.92 -7.86
CA LEU A 86 -3.00 9.89 -6.71
C LEU A 86 -2.44 8.47 -6.56
N ILE A 87 -1.11 8.33 -6.76
CA ILE A 87 -0.42 7.06 -6.58
C ILE A 87 0.24 7.05 -5.22
N LEU A 88 -0.22 6.16 -4.33
CA LEU A 88 0.34 5.91 -3.02
C LEU A 88 1.23 4.68 -3.09
N LYS A 89 2.49 4.84 -2.72
CA LYS A 89 3.49 3.78 -2.75
C LYS A 89 3.44 2.99 -1.45
N VAL A 90 3.35 1.67 -1.56
CA VAL A 90 3.31 0.76 -0.41
C VAL A 90 4.41 -0.31 -0.53
N PRO A 91 4.92 -0.84 0.59
CA PRO A 91 5.85 -1.97 0.59
C PRO A 91 5.22 -3.22 -0.04
N LEU A 92 6.07 -4.08 -0.60
CA LEU A 92 5.66 -5.43 -0.98
C LEU A 92 5.19 -6.22 0.25
N GLY A 93 4.14 -7.03 0.11
CA GLY A 93 3.51 -7.74 1.23
C GLY A 93 2.55 -6.90 2.06
N THR A 94 2.17 -5.70 1.58
CA THR A 94 1.11 -4.91 2.19
C THR A 94 -0.25 -5.51 1.84
N GLN A 95 -1.06 -5.73 2.86
CA GLN A 95 -2.46 -6.12 2.76
C GLN A 95 -3.35 -4.93 3.01
N VAL A 96 -4.41 -4.81 2.23
CA VAL A 96 -5.43 -3.76 2.31
C VAL A 96 -6.70 -4.35 2.86
N PHE A 97 -7.20 -3.81 3.95
CA PHE A 97 -8.46 -4.23 4.57
C PHE A 97 -9.47 -3.10 4.56
N GLU A 98 -10.75 -3.46 4.60
CA GLU A 98 -11.83 -2.51 4.83
C GLU A 98 -11.74 -1.85 6.21
N GLU A 99 -12.65 -0.93 6.48
CA GLU A 99 -12.72 -0.21 7.76
C GLU A 99 -12.91 -1.14 8.97
N ASP A 100 -13.56 -2.29 8.78
CA ASP A 100 -13.77 -3.33 9.79
C ASP A 100 -12.48 -4.05 10.22
N ASN A 101 -11.38 -3.84 9.48
CA ASN A 101 -10.08 -4.48 9.67
C ASN A 101 -10.11 -6.02 9.62
N LYS A 102 -11.10 -6.58 8.94
CA LYS A 102 -11.30 -8.04 8.79
C LYS A 102 -11.42 -8.46 7.34
N THR A 103 -12.16 -7.67 6.54
CA THR A 103 -12.39 -7.96 5.12
C THR A 103 -11.15 -7.56 4.31
N LEU A 104 -10.46 -8.56 3.75
CA LEU A 104 -9.31 -8.33 2.89
C LEU A 104 -9.78 -7.86 1.51
N LEU A 105 -9.36 -6.67 1.09
CA LEU A 105 -9.63 -6.11 -0.22
C LEU A 105 -8.56 -6.50 -1.24
N TYR A 106 -7.28 -6.44 -0.84
CA TYR A 106 -6.15 -6.74 -1.72
C TYR A 106 -4.90 -7.15 -0.95
N ASP A 107 -4.04 -7.99 -1.58
CA ASP A 107 -2.73 -8.40 -1.06
C ASP A 107 -1.67 -8.19 -2.14
N PHE A 108 -0.68 -7.34 -1.87
CA PHE A 108 0.39 -7.03 -2.82
C PHE A 108 1.49 -8.09 -2.76
N THR A 109 1.47 -9.01 -3.71
CA THR A 109 2.43 -10.13 -3.80
C THR A 109 3.54 -9.91 -4.81
N LYS A 110 3.37 -8.97 -5.77
CA LYS A 110 4.35 -8.69 -6.82
C LYS A 110 4.72 -7.21 -6.85
N ILE A 111 5.98 -6.94 -7.17
CA ILE A 111 6.49 -5.57 -7.35
C ILE A 111 5.81 -4.93 -8.55
N GLY A 112 5.44 -3.66 -8.41
CA GLY A 112 4.80 -2.88 -9.46
C GLY A 112 3.31 -3.11 -9.61
N GLU A 113 2.70 -4.05 -8.86
CA GLU A 113 1.24 -4.21 -8.81
C GLU A 113 0.55 -2.91 -8.42
N LYS A 114 -0.60 -2.67 -9.06
CA LYS A 114 -1.44 -1.50 -8.81
C LYS A 114 -2.84 -1.96 -8.43
N PHE A 115 -3.40 -1.35 -7.41
CA PHE A 115 -4.77 -1.56 -6.98
C PHE A 115 -5.50 -0.21 -6.87
N ILE A 116 -6.61 -0.06 -7.59
CA ILE A 116 -7.45 1.13 -7.53
C ILE A 116 -8.35 0.97 -6.30
N VAL A 117 -8.08 1.76 -5.27
CA VAL A 117 -8.83 1.70 -4.01
C VAL A 117 -10.09 2.54 -4.09
N ALA A 118 -10.00 3.71 -4.72
CA ALA A 118 -11.13 4.61 -4.88
C ALA A 118 -11.13 5.19 -6.29
N SER A 119 -12.27 5.06 -6.99
CA SER A 119 -12.44 5.53 -8.35
C SER A 119 -12.88 6.98 -8.39
N GLY A 120 -12.25 7.77 -9.27
CA GLY A 120 -12.64 9.15 -9.51
C GLY A 120 -14.03 9.29 -10.11
N GLY A 121 -14.75 10.33 -9.69
CA GLY A 121 -16.09 10.64 -10.18
C GLY A 121 -16.09 10.95 -11.68
N LYS A 122 -17.11 10.52 -12.38
CA LYS A 122 -17.29 10.85 -13.82
C LYS A 122 -17.60 12.33 -13.97
N GLY A 123 -17.06 12.96 -15.01
CA GLY A 123 -17.41 14.32 -15.39
C GLY A 123 -18.86 14.45 -15.82
N GLY A 124 -19.45 15.60 -15.54
CA GLY A 124 -20.79 15.95 -15.97
C GLY A 124 -20.86 16.27 -17.47
N LEU A 125 -21.99 16.05 -18.07
CA LEU A 125 -22.23 16.31 -19.49
C LEU A 125 -22.62 17.77 -19.71
N GLY A 126 -22.02 18.41 -20.72
CA GLY A 126 -22.38 19.75 -21.17
C GLY A 126 -23.71 19.76 -21.93
N ASN A 127 -24.27 20.97 -22.09
CA ASN A 127 -25.57 21.12 -22.74
C ASN A 127 -25.56 20.69 -24.23
N THR A 128 -24.42 20.71 -24.89
CA THR A 128 -24.27 20.23 -26.27
C THR A 128 -24.71 18.77 -26.41
N ARG A 129 -24.50 17.93 -25.41
CA ARG A 129 -24.89 16.51 -25.44
C ARG A 129 -26.39 16.27 -25.42
N PHE A 130 -27.16 17.27 -24.96
CA PHE A 130 -28.64 17.20 -24.89
C PHE A 130 -29.35 17.84 -26.08
N LYS A 131 -28.61 18.25 -27.12
CA LYS A 131 -29.16 18.77 -28.34
C LYS A 131 -29.88 17.66 -29.11
N SER A 132 -31.12 17.93 -29.48
CA SER A 132 -31.95 17.03 -30.30
C SER A 132 -32.72 17.80 -31.35
N SER A 133 -33.42 17.10 -32.26
CA SER A 133 -34.28 17.69 -33.30
C SER A 133 -35.44 18.53 -32.70
N THR A 134 -35.96 18.08 -31.55
CA THR A 134 -37.06 18.74 -30.83
C THR A 134 -36.57 19.82 -29.87
N ASN A 135 -35.33 19.68 -29.31
CA ASN A 135 -34.74 20.67 -28.42
C ASN A 135 -33.36 21.11 -28.96
N ARG A 136 -33.38 22.16 -29.80
CA ARG A 136 -32.15 22.67 -30.44
C ARG A 136 -31.28 23.54 -29.54
N ALA A 137 -31.83 24.07 -28.44
CA ALA A 137 -31.15 24.96 -27.51
C ALA A 137 -31.30 24.51 -26.02
N PRO A 138 -30.83 23.30 -25.67
CA PRO A 138 -30.97 22.78 -24.32
C PRO A 138 -30.12 23.59 -23.32
N ARG A 139 -30.73 23.94 -22.19
CA ARG A 139 -30.03 24.52 -21.03
C ARG A 139 -29.66 23.46 -19.99
N LYS A 140 -30.07 22.21 -20.24
CA LYS A 140 -29.80 21.08 -19.37
C LYS A 140 -28.31 20.69 -19.46
N TYR A 141 -27.71 20.50 -18.32
CA TYR A 141 -26.37 19.92 -18.15
C TYR A 141 -26.40 19.01 -16.93
N THR A 142 -25.37 18.20 -16.71
CA THR A 142 -25.25 17.39 -15.49
C THR A 142 -24.06 17.82 -14.66
N LYS A 143 -24.21 17.70 -13.35
CA LYS A 143 -23.10 17.88 -12.43
C LYS A 143 -22.16 16.68 -12.52
N GLY A 144 -20.89 16.89 -12.20
CA GLY A 144 -19.94 15.81 -12.02
C GLY A 144 -20.34 14.88 -10.87
N MET A 145 -20.03 13.61 -11.03
CA MET A 145 -20.27 12.62 -9.98
C MET A 145 -19.26 12.81 -8.85
N VAL A 146 -19.68 12.50 -7.63
CA VAL A 146 -18.78 12.46 -6.48
C VAL A 146 -17.83 11.28 -6.64
N GLY A 147 -16.55 11.46 -6.33
CA GLY A 147 -15.58 10.39 -6.24
C GLY A 147 -15.82 9.51 -5.02
N GLU A 148 -15.39 8.27 -5.10
CA GLU A 148 -15.49 7.33 -3.99
C GLU A 148 -14.61 7.77 -2.82
N GLU A 149 -15.06 7.47 -1.61
CA GLU A 149 -14.30 7.72 -0.39
C GLU A 149 -14.40 6.53 0.55
N PHE A 150 -13.26 6.14 1.10
CA PHE A 150 -13.15 4.99 2.00
C PHE A 150 -12.17 5.27 3.11
N THR A 151 -12.40 4.60 4.23
CA THR A 151 -11.42 4.42 5.28
C THR A 151 -10.91 2.99 5.22
N ILE A 152 -9.61 2.80 5.08
CA ILE A 152 -9.01 1.48 4.95
C ILE A 152 -7.89 1.27 5.96
N TRP A 153 -7.60 0.01 6.24
CA TRP A 153 -6.41 -0.38 6.96
C TRP A 153 -5.36 -0.93 6.01
N LEU A 154 -4.13 -0.48 6.18
CA LEU A 154 -2.95 -1.07 5.57
C LEU A 154 -2.22 -1.89 6.62
N GLN A 155 -1.91 -3.15 6.31
CA GLN A 155 -1.14 -4.03 7.18
C GLN A 155 0.04 -4.60 6.39
N LEU A 156 1.24 -4.44 6.93
CA LEU A 156 2.44 -5.00 6.33
C LEU A 156 2.66 -6.42 6.86
N LYS A 157 2.60 -7.40 5.97
CA LYS A 157 2.77 -8.82 6.31
C LYS A 157 4.25 -9.22 6.40
N THR A 158 5.14 -8.53 5.70
CA THR A 158 6.59 -8.80 5.74
C THR A 158 7.19 -8.29 7.04
N ILE A 159 7.88 -9.16 7.78
CA ILE A 159 8.56 -8.80 9.03
C ILE A 159 9.97 -8.29 8.75
N ALA A 160 10.71 -9.01 7.89
CA ALA A 160 12.10 -8.70 7.58
C ALA A 160 12.49 -9.22 6.19
N ASP A 161 13.57 -8.66 5.64
CA ASP A 161 14.18 -9.18 4.41
C ASP A 161 14.88 -10.51 4.68
N ILE A 162 15.57 -10.62 5.83
CA ILE A 162 16.28 -11.83 6.25
C ILE A 162 15.85 -12.23 7.66
N GLY A 163 15.31 -13.44 7.81
CA GLY A 163 15.08 -14.07 9.11
C GLY A 163 16.29 -14.90 9.53
N ILE A 164 16.82 -14.64 10.73
CA ILE A 164 17.92 -15.42 11.30
C ILE A 164 17.31 -16.55 12.13
N ILE A 165 17.62 -17.80 11.76
CA ILE A 165 17.16 -19.00 12.44
C ILE A 165 18.35 -19.81 12.95
N GLY A 166 18.15 -20.63 13.96
CA GLY A 166 19.19 -21.48 14.54
C GLY A 166 18.88 -21.87 15.99
N LEU A 167 19.59 -22.84 16.52
CA LEU A 167 19.42 -23.33 17.89
C LEU A 167 19.61 -22.20 18.94
N PRO A 168 19.05 -22.37 20.15
CA PRO A 168 19.39 -21.50 21.27
C PRO A 168 20.90 -21.41 21.45
N ASN A 169 21.39 -20.23 21.84
CA ASN A 169 22.82 -19.95 22.06
C ASN A 169 23.73 -20.11 20.82
N ALA A 170 23.21 -20.28 19.62
CA ALA A 170 23.99 -20.29 18.39
C ALA A 170 24.58 -18.91 18.01
N GLY A 171 24.36 -17.87 18.79
CA GLY A 171 24.92 -16.54 18.57
C GLY A 171 24.07 -15.64 17.66
N LYS A 172 22.80 -15.96 17.40
CA LYS A 172 21.91 -15.18 16.51
C LYS A 172 21.80 -13.70 16.90
N SER A 173 21.48 -13.44 18.16
CA SER A 173 21.32 -12.06 18.67
C SER A 173 22.66 -11.33 18.70
N SER A 174 23.77 -12.03 18.95
CA SER A 174 25.11 -11.45 18.88
C SER A 174 25.48 -11.07 17.45
N LEU A 175 25.17 -11.93 16.48
CA LEU A 175 25.35 -11.65 15.06
C LEU A 175 24.50 -10.43 14.64
N LEU A 176 23.22 -10.41 15.03
CA LEU A 176 22.32 -9.29 14.74
C LEU A 176 22.89 -7.98 15.31
N ALA A 177 23.34 -7.96 16.56
CA ALA A 177 23.95 -6.78 17.19
C ALA A 177 25.24 -6.32 16.51
N ALA A 178 26.03 -7.25 15.98
CA ALA A 178 27.30 -6.94 15.30
C ALA A 178 27.12 -6.33 13.89
N ILE A 179 26.09 -6.76 13.16
CA ILE A 179 25.86 -6.31 11.76
C ILE A 179 24.92 -5.11 11.68
N THR A 180 24.18 -4.77 12.72
CA THR A 180 23.22 -3.66 12.68
C THR A 180 23.86 -2.36 13.17
N ASN A 181 23.59 -1.26 12.46
CA ASN A 181 24.13 0.07 12.76
C ASN A 181 23.53 0.72 14.02
N ALA A 182 22.52 0.13 14.62
CA ALA A 182 21.85 0.59 15.82
C ALA A 182 21.45 -0.60 16.70
N ASN A 183 21.28 -0.37 18.01
CA ASN A 183 20.80 -1.42 18.92
C ASN A 183 19.51 -2.07 18.37
N PRO A 184 19.47 -3.41 18.27
CA PRO A 184 18.28 -4.13 17.83
C PRO A 184 17.06 -3.71 18.67
N LYS A 185 15.94 -3.48 18.02
CA LYS A 185 14.70 -3.09 18.70
C LYS A 185 13.75 -4.27 18.74
N ILE A 186 13.16 -4.48 19.91
CA ILE A 186 12.05 -5.41 20.08
C ILE A 186 10.84 -4.79 19.41
N ALA A 187 10.28 -5.47 18.42
CA ALA A 187 9.06 -5.04 17.74
C ALA A 187 7.86 -5.85 18.25
N ASN A 188 6.86 -5.12 18.77
CA ASN A 188 5.59 -5.70 19.19
C ASN A 188 4.64 -5.78 18.01
N TYR A 189 4.54 -6.95 17.40
CA TYR A 189 3.54 -7.22 16.37
C TYR A 189 2.29 -7.84 17.01
N GLN A 190 1.11 -7.29 16.75
CA GLN A 190 -0.16 -7.78 17.34
C GLN A 190 -0.47 -9.24 17.01
N PHE A 191 0.14 -9.77 15.96
CA PHE A 191 -0.03 -11.15 15.50
C PHE A 191 1.09 -12.10 15.95
N THR A 192 2.05 -11.61 16.78
CA THR A 192 3.16 -12.42 17.27
C THR A 192 3.10 -12.52 18.78
N THR A 193 3.20 -13.75 19.29
CA THR A 193 3.31 -14.00 20.76
C THR A 193 4.74 -13.91 21.26
N LEU A 194 5.72 -13.96 20.37
CA LEU A 194 7.13 -13.77 20.62
C LEU A 194 7.59 -12.58 19.78
N ASN A 195 8.09 -11.55 20.41
CA ASN A 195 8.55 -10.34 19.73
C ASN A 195 9.93 -10.57 19.12
N PRO A 196 10.08 -10.54 17.78
CA PRO A 196 11.38 -10.68 17.16
C PRO A 196 12.22 -9.43 17.42
N ASN A 197 13.52 -9.61 17.59
CA ASN A 197 14.46 -8.50 17.60
C ASN A 197 14.77 -8.12 16.16
N LEU A 198 14.51 -6.87 15.79
CA LEU A 198 14.77 -6.35 14.47
C LEU A 198 16.01 -5.48 14.47
N GLY A 199 16.81 -5.61 13.43
CA GLY A 199 17.96 -4.76 13.14
C GLY A 199 18.00 -4.36 11.67
N VAL A 200 18.58 -3.21 11.37
CA VAL A 200 18.81 -2.74 10.01
C VAL A 200 20.32 -2.73 9.76
N ALA A 201 20.75 -3.47 8.76
CA ALA A 201 22.11 -3.41 8.25
C ALA A 201 22.10 -2.59 6.95
N SER A 202 23.10 -1.71 6.80
CA SER A 202 23.30 -0.91 5.59
C SER A 202 24.57 -1.36 4.91
N TYR A 203 24.48 -1.64 3.61
CA TYR A 203 25.61 -1.95 2.77
C TYR A 203 25.41 -1.31 1.40
N ASP A 204 26.36 -0.53 0.94
CA ASP A 204 26.39 0.10 -0.38
C ASP A 204 25.08 0.81 -0.76
N ASP A 205 24.65 1.74 0.12
CA ASP A 205 23.38 2.49 0.02
C ASP A 205 22.08 1.66 0.03
N LYS A 206 22.19 0.37 0.33
CA LYS A 206 21.03 -0.52 0.51
C LYS A 206 20.83 -0.85 1.98
N GLU A 207 19.59 -0.72 2.42
CA GLU A 207 19.19 -1.15 3.77
C GLU A 207 18.51 -2.52 3.69
N VAL A 208 18.95 -3.42 4.57
CA VAL A 208 18.40 -4.76 4.72
C VAL A 208 17.91 -4.94 6.14
N THR A 209 16.64 -5.30 6.29
CA THR A 209 16.04 -5.59 7.60
C THR A 209 16.29 -7.05 7.98
N LEU A 210 16.90 -7.24 9.15
CA LEU A 210 17.13 -8.58 9.73
C LEU A 210 16.21 -8.78 10.93
N ALA A 211 15.69 -10.00 11.08
CA ALA A 211 14.90 -10.41 12.24
C ALA A 211 15.56 -11.61 12.94
N ASP A 212 15.83 -11.48 14.23
CA ASP A 212 16.13 -12.64 15.06
C ASP A 212 14.82 -13.34 15.40
N ILE A 213 14.58 -14.52 14.79
CA ILE A 213 13.37 -15.30 15.01
C ILE A 213 13.63 -16.28 16.17
N PRO A 214 13.11 -15.98 17.38
CA PRO A 214 13.28 -16.88 18.51
C PRO A 214 12.43 -18.13 18.29
N GLY A 215 12.99 -19.32 18.61
CA GLY A 215 12.13 -20.48 18.78
C GLY A 215 12.36 -21.73 17.91
N LEU A 216 13.57 -22.00 17.39
CA LEU A 216 13.95 -23.40 17.17
C LEU A 216 14.26 -24.04 18.54
N ILE A 217 13.20 -24.41 19.28
CA ILE A 217 13.33 -25.22 20.50
C ILE A 217 13.22 -26.69 20.05
N GLU A 218 14.09 -27.55 20.56
CA GLU A 218 13.92 -29.01 20.45
C GLU A 218 12.49 -29.38 20.89
N GLY A 219 11.76 -30.13 20.04
CA GLY A 219 10.35 -30.46 20.31
C GLY A 219 9.30 -29.58 19.63
N ALA A 220 9.66 -28.61 18.82
CA ALA A 220 8.68 -27.80 18.05
C ALA A 220 7.81 -28.65 17.09
N HIS A 221 8.24 -29.86 16.75
CA HIS A 221 7.52 -30.84 15.92
C HIS A 221 6.48 -31.67 16.71
N GLU A 222 6.51 -31.63 18.05
CA GLU A 222 5.63 -32.45 18.91
C GLU A 222 4.29 -31.78 19.28
N GLY A 223 3.82 -30.82 18.48
CA GLY A 223 2.40 -30.38 18.53
C GLY A 223 2.02 -29.40 19.63
N THR A 224 2.95 -28.82 20.41
CA THR A 224 2.65 -27.91 21.52
C THR A 224 2.28 -26.46 21.10
N GLY A 225 1.86 -26.23 19.85
CA GLY A 225 1.39 -24.91 19.37
C GLY A 225 2.48 -23.86 19.12
N LEU A 226 3.72 -24.09 19.51
CA LEU A 226 4.85 -23.17 19.27
C LEU A 226 5.38 -23.28 17.83
N GLY A 227 5.31 -24.45 17.20
CA GLY A 227 5.78 -24.67 15.84
C GLY A 227 5.00 -23.89 14.77
N THR A 228 3.68 -23.81 14.90
CA THR A 228 2.82 -23.05 13.96
C THR A 228 3.05 -21.54 14.07
N LYS A 229 3.40 -21.02 15.23
CA LYS A 229 3.73 -19.61 15.43
C LYS A 229 5.08 -19.25 14.83
N PHE A 230 6.07 -20.12 14.99
CA PHE A 230 7.40 -19.99 14.38
C PHE A 230 7.32 -19.99 12.85
N LEU A 231 6.54 -20.90 12.24
CA LEU A 231 6.32 -20.93 10.80
C LEU A 231 5.74 -19.63 10.26
N LYS A 232 4.80 -19.00 10.98
CA LYS A 232 4.23 -17.70 10.60
C LYS A 232 5.28 -16.57 10.56
N HIS A 233 6.33 -16.62 11.36
CA HIS A 233 7.42 -15.66 11.31
C HIS A 233 8.33 -15.90 10.12
N ILE A 234 8.63 -17.17 9.83
CA ILE A 234 9.44 -17.57 8.68
C ILE A 234 8.78 -17.16 7.36
N GLU A 235 7.48 -17.43 7.19
CA GLU A 235 6.71 -17.10 5.98
C GLU A 235 6.70 -15.59 5.67
N ARG A 236 7.06 -14.75 6.65
CA ARG A 236 7.10 -13.30 6.54
C ARG A 236 8.49 -12.73 6.29
N CYS A 237 9.49 -13.58 6.11
CA CYS A 237 10.82 -13.19 5.70
C CYS A 237 11.04 -13.53 4.23
N LYS A 238 11.73 -12.66 3.48
CA LYS A 238 12.04 -12.91 2.07
C LYS A 238 13.09 -14.01 1.91
N SER A 239 14.02 -14.10 2.87
CA SER A 239 15.11 -15.07 2.89
C SER A 239 15.38 -15.51 4.32
N LEU A 240 15.98 -16.70 4.49
CA LEU A 240 16.35 -17.25 5.79
C LEU A 240 17.85 -17.44 5.86
N LEU A 241 18.45 -16.99 6.95
CA LEU A 241 19.84 -17.25 7.32
C LEU A 241 19.86 -18.26 8.47
N HIS A 242 20.32 -19.49 8.17
CA HIS A 242 20.46 -20.52 9.19
C HIS A 242 21.85 -20.46 9.85
N LEU A 243 21.87 -20.11 11.13
CA LEU A 243 23.09 -20.07 11.92
C LEU A 243 23.31 -21.39 12.64
N ILE A 244 24.40 -22.08 12.31
CA ILE A 244 24.78 -23.36 12.89
C ILE A 244 26.02 -23.17 13.75
N CYS A 245 25.94 -23.55 15.04
CA CYS A 245 27.07 -23.55 15.92
C CYS A 245 27.76 -24.91 15.87
N LEU A 246 29.01 -24.95 15.42
CA LEU A 246 29.78 -26.20 15.27
C LEU A 246 30.13 -26.84 16.63
N LEU A 247 30.05 -26.08 17.73
CA LEU A 247 30.31 -26.61 19.08
C LEU A 247 29.21 -27.54 19.59
N TYR A 248 28.00 -27.50 18.96
CA TYR A 248 26.86 -28.36 19.31
C TYR A 248 26.61 -29.46 18.30
N THR A 249 27.53 -29.71 17.35
CA THR A 249 27.43 -30.88 16.50
C THR A 249 27.66 -32.13 17.37
N SER A 250 26.76 -33.10 17.31
CA SER A 250 26.95 -34.39 17.95
C SER A 250 28.32 -34.95 17.51
N PRO A 251 29.09 -35.54 18.44
CA PRO A 251 30.40 -36.08 18.10
C PRO A 251 30.25 -37.04 16.92
N SER A 252 31.12 -36.89 15.92
CA SER A 252 31.16 -37.77 14.76
C SER A 252 31.24 -39.22 15.25
N PRO A 253 30.62 -40.20 14.56
CA PRO A 253 30.80 -41.62 14.89
C PRO A 253 32.26 -42.02 15.01
N ARG A 254 33.19 -41.26 14.41
CA ARG A 254 34.65 -41.47 14.51
C ARG A 254 35.24 -41.00 15.86
N ASP A 255 34.53 -40.12 16.59
CA ASP A 255 35.03 -39.63 17.89
C ASP A 255 34.60 -40.50 19.07
N LYS A 256 33.92 -41.63 18.79
CA LYS A 256 33.51 -42.65 19.78
C LYS A 256 34.46 -43.82 19.92
N THR A 257 35.64 -43.79 19.28
CA THR A 257 36.68 -44.80 19.41
C THR A 257 37.82 -44.24 20.26
N VAL A 258 37.68 -44.30 21.58
CA VAL A 258 38.75 -44.47 22.56
C VAL A 258 38.23 -45.43 23.62
#